data_24809b716bc3be3453d59b8593ad8e24
#
_entry.id   24809b716bc3be3453d59b8593ad8e24
#
_cell.length_a   1.000
_cell.length_b   1.000
_cell.length_c   1.000
_cell.angle_alpha   90.00
_cell.angle_beta   90.00
_cell.angle_gamma   90.00
#
_symmetry.space_group_name_H-M   'P 1'
#
loop_
_entity.id
_entity.type
_entity.pdbx_description
1 polymer ?
#
loop_
_entity_poly.entity_id
_entity_poly.type
_entity_poly.pdbx_seq_one_letter_code
_entity_poly.pdbx_strand_id
1 'polypeptide(L)'
;LEMKKKTILFASLLLGGFSLMGTLPAAAAVRDTISINCGWQFHRGDVKNISELKSTQGGDDVVNLPHDFLIGQDWVAPDASERPDNSDAGSNVRSRLSPRGFKEMGIGWYRYELTPKAEWKGKRIVLDFQGIMLVGDVYLNGKRIGGTDYGYLGFDIDLSKLLKWGQVNEIIVKADTGKPNNSRWYTGGGLFRDVNLIVTDKNLYFPRHPLFIRTVNNKEIKIRANILNLQKTKKPQIPVEVKILNAEGKVVTLQKSELHFNAKWRDREYELPSISLEDAKLWSPDSPYLYTAEVTLYDNEGNIADQIRESFGIRTIEMNPEKGLLVN
;
A
#
# COMPACT_ATOMS: atom_id res chain seq x y z
N LEU A 1 -11.10 62.00 -66.45
CA LEU A 1 -11.46 62.26 -65.02
C LEU A 1 -10.96 61.07 -64.18
N GLU A 2 -9.74 61.22 -63.62
CA GLU A 2 -9.12 60.20 -62.74
C GLU A 2 -9.46 60.52 -61.29
N MET A 3 -10.07 59.58 -60.64
CA MET A 3 -10.25 59.60 -59.18
C MET A 3 -9.13 58.83 -58.52
N LYS A 4 -8.26 59.50 -57.76
CA LYS A 4 -7.22 58.94 -56.93
C LYS A 4 -7.83 58.27 -55.69
N LYS A 5 -7.67 56.97 -55.57
CA LYS A 5 -7.94 56.21 -54.29
C LYS A 5 -6.82 56.48 -53.32
N LYS A 6 -7.13 57.05 -52.15
CA LYS A 6 -6.24 57.11 -50.99
C LYS A 6 -6.38 55.83 -50.19
N THR A 7 -5.30 55.05 -50.07
CA THR A 7 -5.20 53.90 -49.21
C THR A 7 -4.81 54.37 -47.83
N ILE A 8 -5.66 54.16 -46.84
CA ILE A 8 -5.38 54.42 -45.44
C ILE A 8 -4.84 53.09 -44.85
N LEU A 9 -3.59 53.10 -44.41
CA LEU A 9 -2.91 52.02 -43.76
C LEU A 9 -3.27 52.08 -42.24
N PHE A 10 -4.07 51.14 -41.76
CA PHE A 10 -4.27 50.95 -40.31
C PHE A 10 -3.15 50.03 -39.78
N ALA A 11 -2.25 50.60 -39.00
CA ALA A 11 -1.28 49.82 -38.22
C ALA A 11 -1.94 49.41 -36.90
N SER A 12 -2.36 48.17 -36.81
CA SER A 12 -2.81 47.56 -35.55
C SER A 12 -1.60 47.10 -34.74
N LEU A 13 -1.32 47.82 -33.67
CA LEU A 13 -0.36 47.43 -32.66
C LEU A 13 -0.98 46.30 -31.80
N LEU A 14 -0.59 45.04 -32.03
CA LEU A 14 -0.88 43.91 -31.18
C LEU A 14 0.10 43.95 -30.01
N LEU A 15 -0.33 44.47 -28.86
CA LEU A 15 0.32 44.26 -27.59
C LEU A 15 0.06 42.80 -27.13
N GLY A 16 1.00 41.92 -27.46
CA GLY A 16 1.03 40.58 -26.93
C GLY A 16 1.41 40.60 -25.44
N GLY A 17 0.40 40.60 -24.59
CA GLY A 17 0.60 40.33 -23.17
C GLY A 17 1.02 38.87 -22.94
N PHE A 18 2.32 38.61 -22.82
CA PHE A 18 2.80 37.37 -22.29
C PHE A 18 2.41 37.28 -20.81
N SER A 19 1.28 36.64 -20.52
CA SER A 19 0.94 36.19 -19.16
C SER A 19 1.89 35.07 -18.81
N LEU A 20 2.95 35.38 -18.02
CA LEU A 20 3.74 34.39 -17.31
C LEU A 20 2.81 33.75 -16.25
N MET A 21 2.07 32.74 -16.66
CA MET A 21 1.52 31.78 -15.70
C MET A 21 2.72 31.03 -15.10
N GLY A 22 3.26 31.57 -14.02
CA GLY A 22 4.14 30.84 -13.14
C GLY A 22 3.39 29.60 -12.68
N THR A 23 3.82 28.42 -13.14
CA THR A 23 3.39 27.17 -12.56
C THR A 23 3.86 27.18 -11.10
N LEU A 24 2.93 27.41 -10.19
CA LEU A 24 3.18 27.16 -8.77
C LEU A 24 3.71 25.72 -8.70
N PRO A 25 4.85 25.48 -8.04
CA PRO A 25 5.30 24.11 -7.82
C PRO A 25 4.16 23.37 -7.13
N ALA A 26 3.72 22.25 -7.70
CA ALA A 26 2.77 21.38 -7.04
C ALA A 26 3.32 21.11 -5.65
N ALA A 27 2.55 21.45 -4.62
CA ALA A 27 2.94 21.14 -3.25
C ALA A 27 3.31 19.66 -3.21
N ALA A 28 4.53 19.34 -2.77
CA ALA A 28 5.00 17.98 -2.72
C ALA A 28 3.97 17.15 -1.93
N ALA A 29 3.50 16.05 -2.52
CA ALA A 29 2.51 15.21 -1.89
C ALA A 29 2.97 14.84 -0.48
N VAL A 30 2.10 15.05 0.49
CA VAL A 30 2.38 14.86 1.91
C VAL A 30 2.70 13.39 2.19
N ARG A 31 1.89 12.50 1.64
CA ARG A 31 2.13 11.06 1.52
C ARG A 31 2.15 10.72 0.04
N ASP A 32 3.20 10.08 -0.41
CA ASP A 32 3.28 9.56 -1.77
C ASP A 32 3.30 8.03 -1.71
N THR A 33 2.35 7.39 -2.36
CA THR A 33 2.26 5.93 -2.48
C THR A 33 2.50 5.57 -3.94
N ILE A 34 3.68 5.05 -4.20
CA ILE A 34 4.18 4.79 -5.54
C ILE A 34 4.15 3.28 -5.77
N SER A 35 3.32 2.84 -6.69
CA SER A 35 3.34 1.43 -7.12
C SER A 35 4.63 1.14 -7.87
N ILE A 36 5.31 0.08 -7.47
CA ILE A 36 6.48 -0.47 -8.18
C ILE A 36 6.18 -1.86 -8.72
N ASN A 37 4.94 -2.09 -9.14
CA ASN A 37 4.49 -3.40 -9.64
C ASN A 37 5.05 -3.76 -11.02
N CYS A 38 5.53 -2.79 -11.80
CA CYS A 38 5.99 -3.04 -13.16
C CYS A 38 7.51 -3.20 -13.27
N GLY A 39 7.95 -4.08 -14.17
CA GLY A 39 9.37 -4.16 -14.56
C GLY A 39 10.25 -4.95 -13.61
N TRP A 40 9.72 -5.92 -12.89
CA TRP A 40 10.51 -6.86 -12.11
C TRP A 40 11.15 -7.90 -13.01
N GLN A 41 12.43 -8.17 -12.81
CA GLN A 41 13.10 -9.32 -13.40
C GLN A 41 12.81 -10.54 -12.53
N PHE A 42 12.41 -11.65 -13.14
CA PHE A 42 12.04 -12.87 -12.44
C PHE A 42 12.93 -14.04 -12.88
N HIS A 43 13.49 -14.73 -11.91
CA HIS A 43 14.27 -15.94 -12.10
C HIS A 43 13.64 -17.13 -11.36
N ARG A 44 13.40 -18.21 -12.06
CA ARG A 44 12.88 -19.46 -11.49
C ARG A 44 14.01 -20.39 -11.10
N GLY A 45 13.95 -20.93 -9.89
CA GLY A 45 14.94 -21.85 -9.33
C GLY A 45 15.74 -21.24 -8.20
N ASP A 46 16.52 -22.05 -7.50
CA ASP A 46 17.43 -21.54 -6.46
C ASP A 46 18.77 -21.13 -7.05
N VAL A 47 19.39 -20.14 -6.45
CA VAL A 47 20.74 -19.69 -6.81
C VAL A 47 21.67 -19.91 -5.62
N LYS A 48 22.91 -20.29 -5.89
CA LYS A 48 23.93 -20.49 -4.84
C LYS A 48 24.32 -19.17 -4.20
N ASN A 49 24.29 -18.10 -4.98
CA ASN A 49 24.64 -16.75 -4.52
C ASN A 49 23.73 -15.72 -5.21
N ILE A 50 23.25 -14.74 -4.46
CA ILE A 50 22.45 -13.62 -4.98
C ILE A 50 23.15 -12.87 -6.12
N SER A 51 24.49 -12.83 -6.12
CA SER A 51 25.27 -12.22 -7.21
C SER A 51 25.07 -12.91 -8.57
N GLU A 52 24.64 -14.15 -8.59
CA GLU A 52 24.33 -14.87 -9.83
C GLU A 52 23.11 -14.30 -10.55
N LEU A 53 22.16 -13.72 -9.79
CA LEU A 53 20.99 -13.04 -10.36
C LEU A 53 21.34 -11.81 -11.22
N LYS A 54 22.56 -11.26 -11.08
CA LYS A 54 23.04 -10.14 -11.90
C LYS A 54 23.59 -10.57 -13.27
N SER A 55 24.03 -11.82 -13.36
CA SER A 55 24.73 -12.33 -14.55
C SER A 55 23.78 -12.97 -15.57
N THR A 56 22.52 -13.16 -15.26
CA THR A 56 21.53 -13.74 -16.16
C THR A 56 21.02 -12.69 -17.17
N GLN A 57 21.96 -12.10 -17.93
CA GLN A 57 21.63 -11.44 -19.18
C GLN A 57 21.18 -12.52 -20.17
N GLY A 58 19.88 -12.83 -20.18
CA GLY A 58 19.30 -13.69 -21.20
C GLY A 58 18.38 -14.82 -20.72
N GLY A 59 18.05 -14.90 -19.43
CA GLY A 59 17.19 -15.97 -18.90
C GLY A 59 16.05 -15.52 -17.98
N ASP A 60 16.04 -14.25 -17.61
CA ASP A 60 15.04 -13.74 -16.70
C ASP A 60 13.89 -13.09 -17.47
N ASP A 61 12.67 -13.48 -17.12
CA ASP A 61 11.47 -12.85 -17.65
C ASP A 61 11.23 -11.51 -16.95
N VAL A 62 10.81 -10.49 -17.70
CA VAL A 62 10.28 -9.26 -17.12
C VAL A 62 8.82 -9.48 -16.81
N VAL A 63 8.47 -9.37 -15.54
CA VAL A 63 7.11 -9.59 -15.04
C VAL A 63 6.55 -8.34 -14.37
N ASN A 64 5.23 -8.26 -14.35
CA ASN A 64 4.50 -7.28 -13.57
C ASN A 64 3.78 -7.98 -12.42
N LEU A 65 3.68 -7.28 -11.29
CA LEU A 65 2.94 -7.74 -10.11
C LEU A 65 1.46 -7.38 -10.23
N PRO A 66 0.57 -8.17 -9.66
CA PRO A 66 0.78 -9.44 -8.97
C PRO A 66 1.32 -10.54 -9.90
N HIS A 67 2.26 -11.34 -9.42
CA HIS A 67 2.83 -12.45 -10.19
C HIS A 67 2.85 -13.73 -9.36
N ASP A 68 2.15 -14.75 -9.86
CA ASP A 68 2.14 -16.10 -9.33
C ASP A 68 2.88 -17.03 -10.28
N PHE A 69 4.11 -17.35 -9.94
CA PHE A 69 4.96 -18.17 -10.82
C PHE A 69 4.55 -19.65 -10.87
N LEU A 70 3.69 -20.13 -9.96
CA LEU A 70 3.22 -21.50 -9.99
C LEU A 70 2.24 -21.76 -11.14
N ILE A 71 1.50 -20.77 -11.57
CA ILE A 71 0.50 -20.90 -12.64
C ILE A 71 1.15 -21.44 -13.94
N GLY A 72 2.32 -20.90 -14.29
CA GLY A 72 3.06 -21.27 -15.49
C GLY A 72 3.84 -22.58 -15.39
N GLN A 73 3.89 -23.25 -14.22
CA GLN A 73 4.66 -24.48 -14.05
C GLN A 73 3.92 -25.71 -14.57
N ASP A 74 4.68 -26.75 -14.86
CA ASP A 74 4.14 -28.05 -15.25
C ASP A 74 3.36 -28.73 -14.11
N TRP A 75 2.54 -29.68 -14.49
CA TRP A 75 1.87 -30.56 -13.54
C TRP A 75 2.83 -31.66 -13.11
N VAL A 76 2.97 -31.85 -11.81
CA VAL A 76 3.82 -32.89 -11.23
C VAL A 76 2.96 -34.01 -10.67
N ALA A 77 3.19 -35.23 -11.12
CA ALA A 77 2.50 -36.40 -10.57
C ALA A 77 2.91 -36.58 -9.08
N PRO A 78 1.96 -36.88 -8.19
CA PRO A 78 2.31 -37.19 -6.80
C PRO A 78 3.19 -38.46 -6.78
N ASP A 79 4.28 -38.41 -6.02
CA ASP A 79 5.07 -39.60 -5.75
C ASP A 79 4.23 -40.66 -5.02
N ALA A 80 4.47 -41.93 -5.30
CA ALA A 80 3.78 -43.04 -4.63
C ALA A 80 4.02 -43.04 -3.10
N SER A 81 5.17 -42.54 -2.67
CA SER A 81 5.51 -42.33 -1.24
C SER A 81 4.71 -41.18 -0.58
N GLU A 82 4.16 -40.27 -1.38
CA GLU A 82 3.33 -39.14 -0.91
C GLU A 82 1.82 -39.49 -0.88
N ARG A 83 1.44 -40.69 -1.28
CA ARG A 83 0.05 -41.15 -1.17
C ARG A 83 -0.35 -41.25 0.29
N PRO A 84 -1.53 -40.79 0.66
CA PRO A 84 -2.03 -41.02 2.00
C PRO A 84 -2.10 -42.54 2.21
N ASP A 85 -1.41 -43.05 3.22
CA ASP A 85 -1.79 -44.30 3.75
C ASP A 85 -3.18 -44.13 4.41
N ASN A 86 -3.99 -45.17 4.39
CA ASN A 86 -5.34 -45.14 4.97
C ASN A 86 -5.31 -45.16 6.52
N SER A 87 -4.22 -44.83 7.17
CA SER A 87 -4.11 -44.72 8.60
C SER A 87 -4.63 -43.38 9.08
N ASP A 88 -5.35 -43.34 10.19
CA ASP A 88 -5.87 -42.12 10.82
C ASP A 88 -4.78 -41.10 11.22
N ALA A 89 -3.55 -41.55 11.33
CA ALA A 89 -2.35 -40.72 11.45
C ALA A 89 -2.02 -39.97 10.14
N GLY A 90 -2.60 -40.41 9.03
CA GLY A 90 -2.31 -39.96 7.66
C GLY A 90 -2.89 -38.63 7.26
N SER A 91 -3.51 -37.87 8.13
CA SER A 91 -3.97 -36.49 7.80
C SER A 91 -2.81 -35.57 7.39
N ASN A 92 -1.56 -35.97 7.67
CA ASN A 92 -0.36 -35.19 7.36
C ASN A 92 0.33 -35.59 6.05
N VAL A 93 -0.10 -36.65 5.38
CA VAL A 93 0.57 -37.20 4.20
C VAL A 93 -0.28 -37.10 2.92
N ARG A 94 -1.32 -36.29 2.91
CA ARG A 94 -1.85 -35.86 1.61
C ARG A 94 -0.72 -35.14 0.88
N SER A 95 -0.43 -35.62 -0.31
CA SER A 95 0.57 -35.04 -1.19
C SER A 95 0.71 -33.53 -0.96
N ARG A 96 1.89 -33.05 -0.65
CA ARG A 96 2.19 -31.63 -0.48
C ARG A 96 1.81 -30.80 -1.72
N LEU A 97 1.65 -31.47 -2.85
CA LEU A 97 1.30 -30.88 -4.13
C LEU A 97 -0.22 -30.73 -4.31
N SER A 98 -1.03 -31.60 -3.67
CA SER A 98 -2.49 -31.62 -3.86
C SER A 98 -3.15 -30.27 -3.56
N PRO A 99 -2.90 -29.61 -2.44
CA PRO A 99 -3.48 -28.29 -2.16
C PRO A 99 -3.07 -27.20 -3.17
N ARG A 100 -2.00 -27.42 -3.90
CA ARG A 100 -1.48 -26.49 -4.91
C ARG A 100 -1.77 -26.94 -6.34
N GLY A 101 -2.76 -27.81 -6.50
CA GLY A 101 -3.17 -28.31 -7.80
C GLY A 101 -2.09 -29.12 -8.51
N PHE A 102 -1.20 -29.79 -7.76
CA PHE A 102 -0.06 -30.55 -8.31
C PHE A 102 0.91 -29.72 -9.16
N LYS A 103 0.99 -28.41 -8.91
CA LYS A 103 1.99 -27.55 -9.55
C LYS A 103 3.36 -27.71 -8.90
N GLU A 104 4.41 -27.60 -9.71
CA GLU A 104 5.78 -27.67 -9.24
C GLU A 104 6.09 -26.50 -8.29
N MET A 105 6.42 -26.86 -7.04
CA MET A 105 6.84 -25.89 -6.02
C MET A 105 8.32 -25.53 -6.18
N GLY A 106 8.78 -24.55 -5.42
CA GLY A 106 10.17 -24.21 -5.32
C GLY A 106 10.39 -22.71 -5.08
N ILE A 107 11.46 -22.20 -5.62
CA ILE A 107 11.94 -20.86 -5.35
C ILE A 107 11.79 -19.99 -6.59
N GLY A 108 11.31 -18.77 -6.39
CA GLY A 108 11.35 -17.69 -7.36
C GLY A 108 12.08 -16.49 -6.78
N TRP A 109 12.89 -15.85 -7.58
CA TRP A 109 13.61 -14.64 -7.25
C TRP A 109 13.12 -13.49 -8.10
N TYR A 110 12.96 -12.33 -7.47
CA TYR A 110 12.54 -11.09 -8.11
C TYR A 110 13.60 -10.04 -7.88
N ARG A 111 13.90 -9.25 -8.90
CA ARG A 111 14.88 -8.16 -8.85
C ARG A 111 14.27 -6.88 -9.38
N TYR A 112 14.43 -5.79 -8.66
CA TYR A 112 13.97 -4.46 -9.03
C TYR A 112 15.06 -3.43 -8.80
N GLU A 113 15.24 -2.51 -9.74
CA GLU A 113 16.21 -1.41 -9.62
C GLU A 113 15.51 -0.11 -9.21
N LEU A 114 15.88 0.41 -8.06
CA LEU A 114 15.35 1.63 -7.49
C LEU A 114 16.39 2.75 -7.48
N THR A 115 16.11 3.85 -8.19
CA THR A 115 16.87 5.11 -8.03
C THR A 115 16.02 6.07 -7.19
N PRO A 116 16.41 6.37 -5.94
CA PRO A 116 15.64 7.25 -5.10
C PRO A 116 15.68 8.69 -5.62
N LYS A 117 14.50 9.34 -5.67
CA LYS A 117 14.38 10.72 -6.09
C LYS A 117 15.02 11.66 -5.08
N ALA A 118 15.64 12.75 -5.54
CA ALA A 118 16.34 13.70 -4.66
C ALA A 118 15.42 14.34 -3.61
N GLU A 119 14.14 14.59 -3.96
CA GLU A 119 13.14 15.16 -3.06
C GLU A 119 12.72 14.24 -1.91
N TRP A 120 13.08 12.95 -1.96
CA TRP A 120 12.82 12.01 -0.86
C TRP A 120 13.86 12.09 0.25
N LYS A 121 14.97 12.80 0.00
CA LYS A 121 16.04 12.92 0.99
C LYS A 121 15.54 13.60 2.26
N GLY A 122 15.72 12.93 3.39
CA GLY A 122 15.22 13.42 4.68
C GLY A 122 13.79 13.02 5.02
N LYS A 123 13.07 12.37 4.11
CA LYS A 123 11.75 11.75 4.35
C LYS A 123 11.90 10.33 4.87
N ARG A 124 10.81 9.75 5.35
CA ARG A 124 10.67 8.32 5.60
C ARG A 124 10.29 7.63 4.29
N ILE A 125 10.99 6.55 3.96
CA ILE A 125 10.76 5.75 2.74
C ILE A 125 10.56 4.32 3.18
N VAL A 126 9.41 3.77 2.85
CA VAL A 126 9.00 2.41 3.22
C VAL A 126 8.75 1.58 1.98
N LEU A 127 9.28 0.38 1.98
CA LEU A 127 8.91 -0.67 1.04
C LEU A 127 7.77 -1.46 1.67
N ASP A 128 6.57 -1.34 1.09
CA ASP A 128 5.33 -1.97 1.55
C ASP A 128 5.01 -3.17 0.67
N PHE A 129 5.10 -4.36 1.25
CA PHE A 129 4.66 -5.60 0.62
C PHE A 129 3.25 -5.95 1.08
N GLN A 130 2.33 -6.13 0.14
CA GLN A 130 0.98 -6.60 0.46
C GLN A 130 0.92 -8.11 0.72
N GLY A 131 1.94 -8.85 0.27
CA GLY A 131 2.13 -10.27 0.56
C GLY A 131 3.14 -10.94 -0.35
N ILE A 132 3.89 -11.89 0.20
CA ILE A 132 4.82 -12.76 -0.52
C ILE A 132 4.45 -14.21 -0.19
N MET A 133 4.12 -15.00 -1.19
CA MET A 133 3.70 -16.39 -0.98
C MET A 133 4.85 -17.35 -1.33
N LEU A 134 5.27 -18.18 -0.41
CA LEU A 134 4.76 -18.47 0.94
C LEU A 134 5.64 -17.83 2.01
N VAL A 135 6.97 -18.09 1.96
CA VAL A 135 8.02 -17.52 2.80
C VAL A 135 8.85 -16.57 1.94
N GLY A 136 9.08 -15.37 2.43
CA GLY A 136 9.80 -14.34 1.68
C GLY A 136 11.01 -13.79 2.42
N ASP A 137 12.13 -13.65 1.70
CA ASP A 137 13.29 -12.89 2.14
C ASP A 137 13.51 -11.67 1.23
N VAL A 138 13.78 -10.52 1.82
CA VAL A 138 14.00 -9.28 1.11
C VAL A 138 15.41 -8.78 1.35
N TYR A 139 16.08 -8.42 0.26
CA TYR A 139 17.47 -7.93 0.26
C TYR A 139 17.52 -6.54 -0.39
N LEU A 140 18.42 -5.71 0.10
CA LEU A 140 18.77 -4.44 -0.52
C LEU A 140 20.28 -4.38 -0.72
N ASN A 141 20.72 -4.17 -1.95
CA ASN A 141 22.15 -4.10 -2.31
C ASN A 141 22.94 -5.31 -1.80
N GLY A 142 22.35 -6.51 -1.89
CA GLY A 142 22.96 -7.78 -1.47
C GLY A 142 22.84 -8.11 0.02
N LYS A 143 22.31 -7.20 0.86
CA LYS A 143 22.12 -7.44 2.30
C LYS A 143 20.66 -7.76 2.60
N ARG A 144 20.39 -8.83 3.36
CA ARG A 144 19.05 -9.14 3.86
C ARG A 144 18.56 -8.03 4.80
N ILE A 145 17.38 -7.49 4.54
CA ILE A 145 16.78 -6.37 5.30
C ILE A 145 15.44 -6.72 5.95
N GLY A 146 14.82 -7.83 5.58
CA GLY A 146 13.54 -8.26 6.14
C GLY A 146 12.99 -9.49 5.44
N GLY A 147 11.72 -9.78 5.70
CA GLY A 147 11.01 -10.90 5.10
C GLY A 147 9.73 -11.26 5.86
N THR A 148 9.09 -12.34 5.45
CA THR A 148 7.88 -12.89 6.07
C THR A 148 7.91 -14.41 6.06
N ASP A 149 7.34 -15.00 7.11
CA ASP A 149 7.10 -16.44 7.20
C ASP A 149 5.63 -16.81 6.94
N TYR A 150 4.80 -15.80 6.62
CA TYR A 150 3.38 -15.99 6.39
C TYR A 150 2.86 -15.13 5.24
N GLY A 151 2.49 -15.76 4.14
CA GLY A 151 2.22 -15.07 2.86
C GLY A 151 0.97 -14.18 2.84
N TYR A 152 0.00 -14.39 3.71
CA TYR A 152 -1.25 -13.62 3.69
C TYR A 152 -1.19 -12.28 4.41
N LEU A 153 -0.16 -12.03 5.21
CA LEU A 153 0.06 -10.73 5.86
C LEU A 153 1.03 -9.88 5.07
N GLY A 154 0.65 -8.63 4.87
CA GLY A 154 1.57 -7.62 4.37
C GLY A 154 2.48 -7.11 5.48
N PHE A 155 3.62 -6.56 5.11
CA PHE A 155 4.62 -6.01 6.01
C PHE A 155 5.40 -4.87 5.39
N ASP A 156 6.03 -4.06 6.24
CA ASP A 156 6.80 -2.88 5.84
C ASP A 156 8.28 -3.06 6.14
N ILE A 157 9.14 -2.51 5.28
CA ILE A 157 10.58 -2.36 5.55
C ILE A 157 10.96 -0.90 5.37
N ASP A 158 11.53 -0.28 6.41
CA ASP A 158 12.00 1.10 6.37
C ASP A 158 13.36 1.17 5.65
N LEU A 159 13.37 1.79 4.48
CA LEU A 159 14.55 1.97 3.65
C LEU A 159 15.30 3.29 3.91
N SER A 160 14.77 4.20 4.74
CA SER A 160 15.23 5.59 4.87
C SER A 160 16.73 5.74 5.15
N LYS A 161 17.29 4.79 5.94
CA LYS A 161 18.71 4.77 6.32
C LYS A 161 19.56 3.79 5.49
N LEU A 162 18.93 3.03 4.60
CA LEU A 162 19.57 1.95 3.86
C LEU A 162 19.88 2.31 2.41
N LEU A 163 19.14 3.29 1.86
CA LEU A 163 19.28 3.72 0.48
C LEU A 163 20.59 4.44 0.21
N LYS A 164 21.21 4.10 -0.89
CA LYS A 164 22.34 4.81 -1.47
C LYS A 164 21.79 5.89 -2.41
N TRP A 165 22.05 7.15 -2.07
CA TRP A 165 21.55 8.32 -2.79
C TRP A 165 22.34 8.57 -4.08
N GLY A 166 21.63 8.97 -5.14
CA GLY A 166 22.25 9.24 -6.45
C GLY A 166 22.77 8.00 -7.17
N GLN A 167 22.41 6.81 -6.72
CA GLN A 167 22.80 5.53 -7.28
C GLN A 167 21.58 4.63 -7.43
N VAL A 168 21.69 3.63 -8.28
CA VAL A 168 20.75 2.52 -8.36
C VAL A 168 20.89 1.66 -7.09
N ASN A 169 19.78 1.38 -6.44
CA ASN A 169 19.66 0.41 -5.36
C ASN A 169 18.96 -0.81 -5.91
N GLU A 170 19.48 -1.97 -5.60
CA GLU A 170 18.94 -3.23 -6.04
C GLU A 170 18.09 -3.85 -4.93
N ILE A 171 16.81 -4.04 -5.19
CA ILE A 171 15.89 -4.77 -4.32
C ILE A 171 15.78 -6.18 -4.88
N ILE A 172 16.07 -7.19 -4.07
CA ILE A 172 15.91 -8.60 -4.42
C ILE A 172 14.95 -9.24 -3.42
N VAL A 173 14.01 -10.03 -3.93
CA VAL A 173 13.05 -10.79 -3.14
C VAL A 173 13.14 -12.26 -3.50
N LYS A 174 13.38 -13.11 -2.50
CA LYS A 174 13.22 -14.56 -2.60
C LYS A 174 11.82 -14.93 -2.16
N ALA A 175 11.10 -15.67 -2.97
CA ALA A 175 9.82 -16.29 -2.60
C ALA A 175 9.98 -17.81 -2.63
N ASP A 176 9.82 -18.46 -1.48
CA ASP A 176 10.00 -19.90 -1.31
C ASP A 176 8.65 -20.56 -1.06
N THR A 177 8.20 -21.37 -2.00
CA THR A 177 6.96 -22.15 -1.88
C THR A 177 7.23 -23.62 -1.52
N GLY A 178 8.49 -24.03 -1.43
CA GLY A 178 8.93 -25.40 -1.12
C GLY A 178 8.80 -25.78 0.36
N LYS A 179 8.63 -24.78 1.24
CA LYS A 179 8.46 -25.01 2.68
C LYS A 179 7.03 -25.34 3.05
N PRO A 180 6.81 -25.82 4.28
CA PRO A 180 5.74 -26.76 4.56
C PRO A 180 4.39 -26.27 4.15
N ASN A 181 3.74 -27.29 3.89
CA ASN A 181 2.41 -27.47 3.69
C ASN A 181 1.53 -26.46 4.34
N ASN A 182 0.87 -25.75 3.53
CA ASN A 182 -0.22 -25.06 4.05
C ASN A 182 -1.47 -25.65 3.49
N SER A 183 -2.47 -25.45 3.87
CA SER A 183 -3.86 -25.46 3.56
C SER A 183 -4.35 -26.42 2.48
N ARG A 184 -5.67 -26.48 2.46
CA ARG A 184 -6.51 -27.31 1.62
C ARG A 184 -6.82 -26.69 0.25
N TRP A 185 -6.23 -25.53 -0.08
CA TRP A 185 -6.50 -24.80 -1.31
C TRP A 185 -5.23 -24.35 -2.01
N TYR A 186 -5.34 -24.00 -3.27
CA TYR A 186 -4.26 -23.39 -4.04
C TYR A 186 -3.87 -22.01 -3.48
N THR A 187 -2.61 -21.86 -3.10
CA THR A 187 -2.10 -20.62 -2.47
C THR A 187 -1.36 -19.72 -3.42
N GLY A 188 -0.93 -20.25 -4.56
CA GLY A 188 0.01 -19.54 -5.43
C GLY A 188 1.44 -19.48 -4.90
N GLY A 189 2.28 -18.74 -5.58
CA GLY A 189 3.69 -18.53 -5.23
C GLY A 189 4.26 -17.26 -5.82
N GLY A 190 5.06 -16.54 -5.03
CA GLY A 190 5.72 -15.33 -5.51
C GLY A 190 5.17 -14.04 -4.90
N LEU A 191 5.41 -12.93 -5.62
CA LEU A 191 4.85 -11.62 -5.29
C LEU A 191 3.41 -11.53 -5.82
N PHE A 192 2.49 -12.18 -5.13
CA PHE A 192 1.10 -12.35 -5.57
C PHE A 192 0.18 -11.18 -5.23
N ARG A 193 0.73 -10.12 -4.66
CA ARG A 193 0.07 -8.85 -4.33
C ARG A 193 0.98 -7.69 -4.66
N ASP A 194 0.44 -6.48 -4.50
CA ASP A 194 1.13 -5.23 -4.81
C ASP A 194 2.37 -5.01 -3.94
N VAL A 195 3.33 -4.32 -4.51
CA VAL A 195 4.49 -3.76 -3.81
C VAL A 195 4.52 -2.25 -4.07
N ASN A 196 4.60 -1.47 -2.98
CA ASN A 196 4.61 -0.02 -3.05
C ASN A 196 5.82 0.57 -2.34
N LEU A 197 6.22 1.75 -2.77
CA LEU A 197 7.04 2.67 -1.99
C LEU A 197 6.12 3.72 -1.37
N ILE A 198 6.20 3.87 -0.04
CA ILE A 198 5.47 4.89 0.69
C ILE A 198 6.46 5.92 1.21
N VAL A 199 6.28 7.17 0.79
CA VAL A 199 7.14 8.30 1.20
C VAL A 199 6.31 9.24 2.05
N THR A 200 6.75 9.50 3.31
CA THR A 200 6.03 10.34 4.27
C THR A 200 6.98 11.28 5.01
N ASP A 201 6.45 12.14 5.88
CA ASP A 201 7.28 12.79 6.90
C ASP A 201 7.98 11.73 7.76
N LYS A 202 9.18 12.04 8.21
CA LYS A 202 10.00 11.10 8.98
C LYS A 202 9.65 11.04 10.47
N ASN A 203 8.96 12.06 10.98
CA ASN A 203 8.75 12.25 12.42
C ASN A 203 7.31 12.13 12.86
N LEU A 204 6.35 12.41 11.96
CA LEU A 204 4.91 12.35 12.26
C LEU A 204 4.17 11.73 11.09
N TYR A 205 3.69 10.51 11.26
CA TYR A 205 3.05 9.75 10.19
C TYR A 205 2.10 8.67 10.70
N PHE A 206 1.28 8.20 9.79
CA PHE A 206 0.44 7.02 9.97
C PHE A 206 1.22 5.76 9.58
N PRO A 207 1.32 4.75 10.46
CA PRO A 207 1.86 3.43 10.11
C PRO A 207 0.92 2.68 9.16
N ARG A 208 1.21 1.41 8.92
CA ARG A 208 0.37 0.52 8.12
C ARG A 208 -1.00 0.31 8.78
N HIS A 209 -2.10 0.38 7.98
CA HIS A 209 -3.48 0.17 8.44
C HIS A 209 -3.83 0.94 9.73
N PRO A 210 -3.65 2.26 9.75
CA PRO A 210 -3.69 3.01 11.00
C PRO A 210 -5.09 3.36 11.47
N LEU A 211 -6.12 3.29 10.60
CA LEU A 211 -7.47 3.67 10.97
C LEU A 211 -8.34 2.45 11.27
N PHE A 212 -9.07 2.54 12.37
CA PHE A 212 -10.18 1.66 12.67
C PHE A 212 -11.46 2.49 12.78
N ILE A 213 -12.34 2.36 11.78
CA ILE A 213 -13.60 3.10 11.69
C ILE A 213 -14.75 2.15 12.01
N ARG A 214 -15.56 2.52 12.99
CA ARG A 214 -16.78 1.76 13.32
C ARG A 214 -17.99 2.66 13.40
N THR A 215 -19.13 2.14 13.00
CA THR A 215 -20.43 2.76 13.22
C THR A 215 -20.98 2.33 14.58
N VAL A 216 -21.50 3.27 15.36
CA VAL A 216 -22.10 3.02 16.67
C VAL A 216 -23.61 2.77 16.51
N ASN A 217 -24.20 3.55 15.59
CA ASN A 217 -25.59 3.47 15.17
C ASN A 217 -25.66 3.94 13.71
N ASN A 218 -26.86 4.10 13.19
CA ASN A 218 -27.07 4.45 11.78
C ASN A 218 -26.57 5.86 11.39
N LYS A 219 -25.97 6.61 12.29
CA LYS A 219 -25.50 7.98 12.02
C LYS A 219 -24.21 8.37 12.73
N GLU A 220 -23.81 7.65 13.76
CA GLU A 220 -22.62 7.98 14.54
C GLU A 220 -21.46 7.07 14.16
N ILE A 221 -20.31 7.68 13.90
CA ILE A 221 -19.04 6.99 13.61
C ILE A 221 -17.99 7.35 14.64
N LYS A 222 -17.19 6.36 15.01
CA LYS A 222 -16.00 6.52 15.85
C LYS A 222 -14.78 6.07 15.08
N ILE A 223 -13.72 6.85 15.16
CA ILE A 223 -12.45 6.58 14.48
C ILE A 223 -11.36 6.45 15.53
N ARG A 224 -10.64 5.34 15.50
CA ARG A 224 -9.37 5.19 16.20
C ARG A 224 -8.25 5.28 15.18
N ALA A 225 -7.23 6.05 15.49
CA ALA A 225 -6.08 6.27 14.62
C ALA A 225 -4.79 5.88 15.32
N ASN A 226 -4.01 5.00 14.72
CA ASN A 226 -2.64 4.74 15.17
C ASN A 226 -1.70 5.77 14.55
N ILE A 227 -0.93 6.49 15.37
CA ILE A 227 -0.06 7.58 14.96
C ILE A 227 1.32 7.39 15.55
N LEU A 228 2.33 7.49 14.71
CA LEU A 228 3.73 7.46 15.13
C LEU A 228 4.28 8.89 15.14
N ASN A 229 4.70 9.35 16.34
CA ASN A 229 5.26 10.69 16.53
C ASN A 229 6.67 10.61 17.14
N LEU A 230 7.65 10.96 16.33
CA LEU A 230 9.08 11.06 16.71
C LEU A 230 9.54 12.51 16.85
N GLN A 231 8.65 13.48 16.74
CA GLN A 231 8.97 14.89 16.84
C GLN A 231 9.57 15.21 18.22
N LYS A 232 10.66 15.96 18.22
CA LYS A 232 11.25 16.52 19.43
C LYS A 232 10.59 17.87 19.72
N THR A 233 9.45 17.85 20.39
CA THR A 233 8.69 19.07 20.68
C THR A 233 8.39 19.20 22.16
N LYS A 234 8.28 20.46 22.62
CA LYS A 234 7.73 20.80 23.95
C LYS A 234 6.19 20.91 23.93
N LYS A 235 5.58 20.97 22.72
CA LYS A 235 4.13 21.01 22.56
C LYS A 235 3.62 19.58 22.55
N PRO A 236 2.79 19.16 23.53
CA PRO A 236 2.29 17.79 23.61
C PRO A 236 1.07 17.55 22.75
N GLN A 237 0.75 18.41 21.80
CA GLN A 237 -0.46 18.34 20.99
C GLN A 237 -0.11 18.08 19.52
N ILE A 238 -0.93 17.25 18.87
CA ILE A 238 -0.92 17.00 17.44
C ILE A 238 -2.25 17.48 16.88
N PRO A 239 -2.27 18.55 16.08
CA PRO A 239 -3.49 18.97 15.41
C PRO A 239 -3.91 17.94 14.37
N VAL A 240 -5.19 17.55 14.39
CA VAL A 240 -5.80 16.57 13.49
C VAL A 240 -7.05 17.15 12.87
N GLU A 241 -7.21 16.93 11.57
CA GLU A 241 -8.42 17.23 10.83
C GLU A 241 -9.01 15.94 10.26
N VAL A 242 -10.31 15.76 10.44
CA VAL A 242 -11.08 14.67 9.84
C VAL A 242 -12.13 15.24 8.91
N LYS A 243 -12.09 14.85 7.64
CA LYS A 243 -13.18 15.10 6.69
C LYS A 243 -13.87 13.79 6.37
N ILE A 244 -15.18 13.82 6.36
CA ILE A 244 -15.98 12.73 5.78
C ILE A 244 -16.47 13.19 4.42
N LEU A 245 -16.16 12.41 3.41
CA LEU A 245 -16.57 12.64 2.03
C LEU A 245 -17.64 11.62 1.65
N ASN A 246 -18.64 12.08 0.90
CA ASN A 246 -19.63 11.17 0.29
C ASN A 246 -19.05 10.44 -0.94
N ALA A 247 -19.85 9.58 -1.58
CA ALA A 247 -19.43 8.80 -2.74
C ALA A 247 -19.00 9.68 -3.94
N GLU A 248 -19.52 10.91 -4.03
CA GLU A 248 -19.20 11.88 -5.06
C GLU A 248 -17.94 12.72 -4.72
N GLY A 249 -17.28 12.42 -3.58
CA GLY A 249 -16.09 13.13 -3.12
C GLY A 249 -16.37 14.51 -2.48
N LYS A 250 -17.63 14.84 -2.21
CA LYS A 250 -18.01 16.08 -1.53
C LYS A 250 -17.87 15.93 -0.02
N VAL A 251 -17.25 16.91 0.63
CA VAL A 251 -17.17 16.96 2.10
C VAL A 251 -18.56 17.15 2.70
N VAL A 252 -19.00 16.19 3.50
CA VAL A 252 -20.29 16.23 4.22
C VAL A 252 -20.13 16.65 5.66
N THR A 253 -18.94 16.43 6.26
CA THR A 253 -18.59 16.97 7.56
C THR A 253 -17.08 17.16 7.68
N LEU A 254 -16.70 18.11 8.54
CA LEU A 254 -15.30 18.41 8.85
C LEU A 254 -15.18 18.64 10.35
N GLN A 255 -14.21 17.98 10.97
CA GLN A 255 -13.91 18.13 12.38
C GLN A 255 -12.42 18.38 12.59
N LYS A 256 -12.08 19.34 13.44
CA LYS A 256 -10.72 19.62 13.89
C LYS A 256 -10.60 19.31 15.37
N SER A 257 -9.48 18.74 15.75
CA SER A 257 -9.17 18.42 17.13
C SER A 257 -7.67 18.45 17.39
N GLU A 258 -7.29 18.41 18.65
CA GLU A 258 -5.91 18.27 19.09
C GLU A 258 -5.78 17.01 19.92
N LEU A 259 -4.84 16.15 19.55
CA LEU A 259 -4.54 14.92 20.26
C LEU A 259 -3.43 15.20 21.27
N HIS A 260 -3.62 14.82 22.52
CA HIS A 260 -2.57 14.92 23.54
C HIS A 260 -1.55 13.81 23.36
N PHE A 261 -0.32 14.22 23.04
CA PHE A 261 0.81 13.34 22.86
C PHE A 261 1.65 13.26 24.14
N ASN A 262 1.96 12.05 24.58
CA ASN A 262 2.93 11.82 25.65
C ASN A 262 4.26 11.38 25.02
N ALA A 263 5.33 12.12 25.23
CA ALA A 263 6.66 11.85 24.66
C ALA A 263 7.25 10.46 25.01
N LYS A 264 6.70 9.78 26.04
CA LYS A 264 7.06 8.40 26.38
C LYS A 264 6.44 7.35 25.42
N TRP A 265 5.37 7.72 24.71
CA TRP A 265 4.61 6.82 23.86
C TRP A 265 4.70 7.30 22.40
N ARG A 266 5.67 6.82 21.67
CA ARG A 266 5.95 7.24 20.29
C ARG A 266 4.96 6.67 19.28
N ASP A 267 4.47 5.49 19.53
CA ASP A 267 3.46 4.78 18.75
C ASP A 267 2.24 4.58 19.64
N ARG A 268 1.11 5.20 19.28
CA ARG A 268 -0.10 5.17 20.09
C ARG A 268 -1.36 5.23 19.23
N GLU A 269 -2.35 4.48 19.68
CA GLU A 269 -3.71 4.57 19.20
C GLU A 269 -4.45 5.71 19.93
N TYR A 270 -5.10 6.56 19.14
CA TYR A 270 -5.91 7.68 19.63
C TYR A 270 -7.36 7.48 19.22
N GLU A 271 -8.29 7.70 20.13
CA GLU A 271 -9.70 7.82 19.79
C GLU A 271 -9.97 9.28 19.39
N LEU A 272 -10.42 9.46 18.15
CA LEU A 272 -10.83 10.78 17.65
C LEU A 272 -12.24 11.10 18.15
N PRO A 273 -12.63 12.39 18.26
CA PRO A 273 -13.98 12.75 18.64
C PRO A 273 -15.02 12.09 17.71
N SER A 274 -16.15 11.65 18.28
CA SER A 274 -17.25 11.05 17.50
C SER A 274 -17.81 12.03 16.47
N ILE A 275 -18.18 11.49 15.32
CA ILE A 275 -18.75 12.27 14.22
C ILE A 275 -20.17 11.78 13.96
N SER A 276 -21.14 12.73 13.91
CA SER A 276 -22.52 12.45 13.54
C SER A 276 -22.81 12.88 12.11
N LEU A 277 -23.51 12.02 11.37
CA LEU A 277 -24.05 12.29 10.03
C LEU A 277 -25.56 12.11 10.08
N GLU A 278 -26.30 13.23 10.21
CA GLU A 278 -27.76 13.18 10.45
C GLU A 278 -28.51 12.48 9.29
N ASP A 279 -28.11 12.72 8.05
CA ASP A 279 -28.71 12.15 6.84
C ASP A 279 -27.84 11.06 6.23
N ALA A 280 -27.31 10.15 7.06
CA ALA A 280 -26.42 9.11 6.59
C ALA A 280 -27.13 8.11 5.66
N LYS A 281 -26.55 7.89 4.47
CA LYS A 281 -26.94 6.78 3.60
C LYS A 281 -26.33 5.50 4.15
N LEU A 282 -27.20 4.52 4.44
CA LEU A 282 -26.75 3.24 4.99
C LEU A 282 -26.17 2.35 3.91
N TRP A 283 -25.18 1.57 4.29
CA TRP A 283 -24.64 0.49 3.50
C TRP A 283 -25.50 -0.76 3.69
N SER A 284 -25.85 -1.42 2.61
CA SER A 284 -26.41 -2.78 2.61
C SER A 284 -25.82 -3.56 1.42
N PRO A 285 -25.99 -4.91 1.36
CA PRO A 285 -25.60 -5.68 0.18
C PRO A 285 -26.23 -5.19 -1.11
N ASP A 286 -27.51 -4.75 -1.05
CA ASP A 286 -28.26 -4.26 -2.21
C ASP A 286 -27.92 -2.79 -2.55
N SER A 287 -27.42 -2.03 -1.58
CA SER A 287 -27.03 -0.64 -1.74
C SER A 287 -25.70 -0.39 -1.01
N PRO A 288 -24.56 -0.77 -1.59
CA PRO A 288 -23.25 -0.73 -0.92
C PRO A 288 -22.66 0.68 -0.91
N TYR A 289 -23.37 1.65 -0.31
CA TYR A 289 -22.94 3.03 -0.25
C TYR A 289 -21.74 3.22 0.67
N LEU A 290 -20.67 3.85 0.18
CA LEU A 290 -19.45 4.11 0.94
C LEU A 290 -19.18 5.59 1.10
N TYR A 291 -18.72 5.94 2.29
CA TYR A 291 -18.07 7.22 2.61
C TYR A 291 -16.57 7.05 2.61
N THR A 292 -15.84 8.16 2.58
CA THR A 292 -14.39 8.19 2.77
C THR A 292 -14.07 9.09 3.95
N ALA A 293 -13.33 8.55 4.92
CA ALA A 293 -12.69 9.35 5.95
C ALA A 293 -11.31 9.79 5.45
N GLU A 294 -11.08 11.10 5.38
CA GLU A 294 -9.78 11.70 5.14
C GLU A 294 -9.27 12.25 6.47
N VAL A 295 -8.16 11.70 6.97
CA VAL A 295 -7.55 12.10 8.23
C VAL A 295 -6.20 12.73 7.95
N THR A 296 -6.02 13.97 8.41
CA THR A 296 -4.81 14.78 8.20
C THR A 296 -4.14 15.10 9.52
N LEU A 297 -2.84 14.86 9.61
CA LEU A 297 -1.97 15.26 10.71
C LEU A 297 -1.21 16.52 10.34
N TYR A 298 -1.11 17.45 11.29
CA TYR A 298 -0.32 18.65 11.13
C TYR A 298 0.87 18.64 12.09
N ASP A 299 2.00 19.15 11.61
CA ASP A 299 3.18 19.36 12.44
C ASP A 299 3.03 20.58 13.38
N ASN A 300 4.07 20.87 14.16
CA ASN A 300 4.04 21.99 15.10
C ASN A 300 4.09 23.37 14.42
N GLU A 301 4.47 23.43 13.17
CA GLU A 301 4.49 24.62 12.32
C GLU A 301 3.16 24.83 11.57
N GLY A 302 2.24 23.85 11.64
CA GLY A 302 0.96 23.89 10.96
C GLY A 302 0.99 23.36 9.53
N ASN A 303 2.10 22.74 9.11
CA ASN A 303 2.18 22.08 7.81
C ASN A 303 1.56 20.68 7.90
N ILE A 304 1.03 20.19 6.80
CA ILE A 304 0.54 18.83 6.74
C ILE A 304 1.74 17.86 6.81
N ALA A 305 1.78 17.03 7.84
CA ALA A 305 2.80 16.01 8.02
C ALA A 305 2.42 14.70 7.30
N ASP A 306 1.17 14.26 7.44
CA ASP A 306 0.67 13.07 6.77
C ASP A 306 -0.85 13.14 6.56
N GLN A 307 -1.34 12.47 5.53
CA GLN A 307 -2.76 12.39 5.22
C GLN A 307 -3.09 11.01 4.66
N ILE A 308 -4.17 10.43 5.15
CA ILE A 308 -4.67 9.15 4.66
C ILE A 308 -6.17 9.18 4.40
N ARG A 309 -6.63 8.28 3.55
CA ARG A 309 -8.03 8.07 3.22
C ARG A 309 -8.41 6.61 3.43
N GLU A 310 -9.56 6.40 4.05
CA GLU A 310 -10.12 5.06 4.26
C GLU A 310 -11.60 5.07 3.94
N SER A 311 -12.04 4.10 3.14
CA SER A 311 -13.46 3.95 2.79
C SER A 311 -14.19 3.13 3.83
N PHE A 312 -15.43 3.53 4.17
CA PHE A 312 -16.27 2.81 5.13
C PHE A 312 -17.76 2.92 4.78
N GLY A 313 -18.54 1.92 5.22
CA GLY A 313 -20.00 1.96 5.13
C GLY A 313 -20.62 2.18 6.50
N ILE A 314 -21.73 2.91 6.56
CA ILE A 314 -22.51 3.11 7.79
C ILE A 314 -23.58 2.01 7.84
N ARG A 315 -23.47 1.14 8.84
CA ARG A 315 -24.41 0.04 9.04
C ARG A 315 -24.45 -0.39 10.50
N THR A 316 -25.51 -1.01 10.89
CA THR A 316 -25.62 -1.78 12.13
C THR A 316 -25.60 -3.28 11.81
N ILE A 317 -25.03 -4.08 12.69
CA ILE A 317 -25.04 -5.54 12.61
C ILE A 317 -25.52 -6.06 13.95
N GLU A 318 -26.54 -6.90 13.91
CA GLU A 318 -27.12 -7.55 15.09
C GLU A 318 -27.13 -9.07 14.89
N MET A 319 -26.75 -9.80 15.93
CA MET A 319 -26.93 -11.26 16.00
C MET A 319 -28.17 -11.55 16.81
N ASN A 320 -29.20 -12.02 16.16
CA ASN A 320 -30.45 -12.39 16.79
C ASN A 320 -30.58 -13.92 16.82
N PRO A 321 -30.81 -14.56 17.98
CA PRO A 321 -30.90 -16.03 18.09
C PRO A 321 -32.00 -16.66 17.23
N GLU A 322 -33.10 -15.94 16.99
CA GLU A 322 -34.25 -16.43 16.22
C GLU A 322 -34.18 -16.02 14.74
N LYS A 323 -33.66 -14.81 14.44
CA LYS A 323 -33.68 -14.24 13.09
C LYS A 323 -32.33 -14.34 12.38
N GLY A 324 -31.26 -14.74 13.10
CA GLY A 324 -29.91 -14.83 12.55
C GLY A 324 -29.19 -13.48 12.52
N LEU A 325 -28.37 -13.27 11.49
CA LEU A 325 -27.61 -12.05 11.27
C LEU A 325 -28.50 -10.99 10.59
N LEU A 326 -28.65 -9.86 11.27
CA LEU A 326 -29.41 -8.72 10.75
C LEU A 326 -28.45 -7.57 10.39
N VAL A 327 -28.76 -6.87 9.30
CA VAL A 327 -28.05 -5.67 8.84
C VAL A 327 -29.07 -4.55 8.70
N ASN A 328 -28.90 -3.46 9.51
CA ASN A 328 -29.75 -2.26 9.65
C ASN A 328 -31.13 -2.51 10.25
#